data_e3863644329e937b186c2c58921f092e
#
_entry.id   e3863644329e937b186c2c58921f092e
#
_cell.length_a   1.000
_cell.length_b   1.000
_cell.length_c   1.000
_cell.angle_alpha   90.00
_cell.angle_beta   90.00
_cell.angle_gamma   90.00
#
_symmetry.space_group_name_H-M   'P 1'
#
loop_
_entity.id
_entity.type
_entity.pdbx_description
1 polymer ?
#
loop_
_entity_poly.entity_id
_entity_poly.type
_entity_poly.pdbx_seq_one_letter_code
_entity_poly.pdbx_strand_id
1 'polypeptide(L)'
;MNKTDFDSLFDRKDWTAVEVAQQSGPAIVPYIEPHLKDKDEVVRLLAVDCLDAAGGPQAAVSLVHALSDSDEQVRNNAVNALHRNLPFGHEAALMAAWDASRSGDSYLRQQIPLVLGLMGAQDRLQELKARLAMDHRQTVRDGIITGAAKLGDRDARTMFGQLLRDARGKRTAELMEFVKYLNEPWVIPQLVPVLQRKDVAVVLSTHINDVIRRECDLATDEVLRISKVRFSFAANPGGQYKDEQINEVLRFAQTQPGV
;
A
#
# COMPACT_ATOMS: atom_id res chain seq x y z
N MET A 1 25.53 -20.97 -3.11
CA MET A 1 25.04 -21.79 -1.98
C MET A 1 24.29 -22.98 -2.55
N ASN A 2 24.47 -24.18 -2.05
CA ASN A 2 23.66 -25.32 -2.46
C ASN A 2 22.34 -25.37 -1.67
N LYS A 3 21.39 -26.25 -2.12
CA LYS A 3 20.05 -26.35 -1.50
C LYS A 3 20.15 -26.70 -0.01
N THR A 4 20.98 -27.67 0.36
CA THR A 4 21.09 -28.14 1.76
C THR A 4 21.59 -27.03 2.69
N ASP A 5 22.56 -26.22 2.25
CA ASP A 5 23.05 -25.10 3.05
C ASP A 5 21.95 -24.04 3.23
N PHE A 6 21.14 -23.82 2.20
CA PHE A 6 20.03 -22.86 2.26
C PHE A 6 18.91 -23.37 3.17
N ASP A 7 18.50 -24.66 3.04
CA ASP A 7 17.48 -25.26 3.91
C ASP A 7 17.89 -25.20 5.39
N SER A 8 19.20 -25.32 5.71
CA SER A 8 19.68 -25.23 7.08
C SER A 8 19.43 -23.85 7.73
N LEU A 9 19.25 -22.79 6.93
CA LEU A 9 18.89 -21.47 7.46
C LEU A 9 17.44 -21.47 7.96
N PHE A 10 16.53 -22.15 7.25
CA PHE A 10 15.14 -22.31 7.69
C PHE A 10 15.03 -23.17 8.95
N ASP A 11 15.79 -24.25 9.04
CA ASP A 11 15.81 -25.11 10.23
C ASP A 11 16.23 -24.33 11.50
N ARG A 12 17.12 -23.35 11.35
CA ARG A 12 17.57 -22.47 12.43
C ARG A 12 16.76 -21.19 12.56
N LYS A 13 15.78 -20.95 11.67
CA LYS A 13 15.02 -19.68 11.57
C LYS A 13 15.97 -18.47 11.44
N ASP A 14 17.00 -18.61 10.62
CA ASP A 14 18.06 -17.64 10.43
C ASP A 14 17.65 -16.65 9.32
N TRP A 15 17.36 -15.42 9.71
CA TRP A 15 16.90 -14.36 8.80
C TRP A 15 17.97 -13.91 7.79
N THR A 16 19.22 -14.36 7.89
CA THR A 16 20.21 -14.18 6.83
C THR A 16 19.81 -14.88 5.54
N ALA A 17 18.86 -15.83 5.59
CA ALA A 17 18.23 -16.42 4.40
C ALA A 17 17.63 -15.35 3.46
N VAL A 18 17.10 -14.24 3.99
CA VAL A 18 16.53 -13.15 3.20
C VAL A 18 17.62 -12.45 2.37
N GLU A 19 18.78 -12.19 2.96
CA GLU A 19 19.92 -11.59 2.25
C GLU A 19 20.43 -12.54 1.14
N VAL A 20 20.49 -13.83 1.44
CA VAL A 20 20.85 -14.85 0.45
C VAL A 20 19.84 -14.90 -0.68
N ALA A 21 18.55 -14.83 -0.36
CA ALA A 21 17.47 -14.82 -1.37
C ALA A 21 17.59 -13.58 -2.27
N GLN A 22 17.84 -12.41 -1.70
CA GLN A 22 18.04 -11.17 -2.43
C GLN A 22 19.23 -11.26 -3.41
N GLN A 23 20.36 -11.79 -2.95
CA GLN A 23 21.57 -11.94 -3.77
C GLN A 23 21.40 -12.98 -4.88
N SER A 24 20.63 -14.03 -4.64
CA SER A 24 20.39 -15.13 -5.58
C SER A 24 19.31 -14.79 -6.62
N GLY A 25 18.42 -13.85 -6.29
CA GLY A 25 17.31 -13.47 -7.14
C GLY A 25 16.31 -14.60 -7.41
N PRO A 26 15.53 -14.56 -8.49
CA PRO A 26 14.46 -15.52 -8.77
C PRO A 26 14.90 -17.00 -8.87
N ALA A 27 16.18 -17.25 -9.12
CA ALA A 27 16.71 -18.62 -9.25
C ALA A 27 16.59 -19.45 -7.96
N ILE A 28 16.47 -18.80 -6.78
CA ILE A 28 16.37 -19.49 -5.50
C ILE A 28 14.93 -19.88 -5.14
N VAL A 29 13.92 -19.32 -5.82
CA VAL A 29 12.49 -19.53 -5.50
C VAL A 29 12.12 -21.02 -5.36
N PRO A 30 12.58 -21.94 -6.21
CA PRO A 30 12.26 -23.37 -6.04
C PRO A 30 12.79 -23.99 -4.73
N TYR A 31 13.79 -23.37 -4.09
CA TYR A 31 14.28 -23.82 -2.79
C TYR A 31 13.46 -23.25 -1.64
N ILE A 32 12.84 -22.09 -1.82
CA ILE A 32 12.00 -21.42 -0.81
C ILE A 32 10.61 -22.07 -0.73
N GLU A 33 10.00 -22.40 -1.87
CA GLU A 33 8.60 -22.85 -1.96
C GLU A 33 8.22 -24.00 -1.00
N PRO A 34 9.06 -25.03 -0.77
CA PRO A 34 8.73 -26.08 0.19
C PRO A 34 8.48 -25.56 1.60
N HIS A 35 9.17 -24.48 2.02
CA HIS A 35 9.07 -23.91 3.36
C HIS A 35 7.77 -23.12 3.59
N LEU A 36 7.03 -22.76 2.54
CA LEU A 36 5.65 -22.21 2.68
C LEU A 36 4.66 -23.23 3.27
N LYS A 37 5.02 -24.52 3.32
CA LYS A 37 4.18 -25.61 3.85
C LYS A 37 4.68 -26.13 5.19
N ASP A 38 5.66 -25.47 5.80
CA ASP A 38 6.18 -25.89 7.10
C ASP A 38 5.10 -25.78 8.18
N LYS A 39 5.17 -26.68 9.16
CA LYS A 39 4.25 -26.66 10.31
C LYS A 39 4.40 -25.42 11.20
N ASP A 40 5.61 -24.83 11.21
CA ASP A 40 5.98 -23.67 12.02
C ASP A 40 5.71 -22.39 11.23
N GLU A 41 4.86 -21.50 11.77
CA GLU A 41 4.48 -20.24 11.14
C GLU A 41 5.67 -19.29 10.96
N VAL A 42 6.68 -19.36 11.82
CA VAL A 42 7.90 -18.52 11.70
C VAL A 42 8.72 -18.94 10.48
N VAL A 43 8.78 -20.24 10.18
CA VAL A 43 9.43 -20.75 8.96
C VAL A 43 8.67 -20.30 7.73
N ARG A 44 7.33 -20.39 7.74
CA ARG A 44 6.51 -19.91 6.61
C ARG A 44 6.62 -18.40 6.42
N LEU A 45 6.70 -17.62 7.52
CA LEU A 45 6.92 -16.17 7.46
C LEU A 45 8.28 -15.84 6.84
N LEU A 46 9.34 -16.52 7.27
CA LEU A 46 10.68 -16.38 6.69
C LEU A 46 10.67 -16.72 5.18
N ALA A 47 9.90 -17.75 4.77
CA ALA A 47 9.77 -18.10 3.37
C ALA A 47 9.10 -16.97 2.55
N VAL A 48 8.07 -16.33 3.10
CA VAL A 48 7.42 -15.16 2.45
C VAL A 48 8.41 -14.00 2.30
N ASP A 49 9.21 -13.70 3.31
CA ASP A 49 10.20 -12.61 3.24
C ASP A 49 11.34 -12.95 2.27
N CYS A 50 11.74 -14.21 2.19
CA CYS A 50 12.70 -14.69 1.18
C CYS A 50 12.13 -14.57 -0.25
N LEU A 51 10.85 -14.90 -0.47
CA LEU A 51 10.19 -14.73 -1.77
C LEU A 51 10.12 -13.25 -2.17
N ASP A 52 9.79 -12.37 -1.22
CA ASP A 52 9.78 -10.93 -1.48
C ASP A 52 11.16 -10.43 -1.92
N ALA A 53 12.20 -10.85 -1.22
CA ALA A 53 13.58 -10.47 -1.50
C ALA A 53 14.12 -11.07 -2.83
N ALA A 54 13.77 -12.31 -3.14
CA ALA A 54 14.16 -12.99 -4.37
C ALA A 54 13.49 -12.38 -5.60
N GLY A 55 12.21 -12.00 -5.48
CA GLY A 55 11.44 -11.38 -6.54
C GLY A 55 11.15 -12.28 -7.74
N GLY A 56 10.56 -11.67 -8.77
CA GLY A 56 10.26 -12.33 -10.03
C GLY A 56 8.88 -13.00 -10.11
N PRO A 57 8.47 -13.41 -11.32
CA PRO A 57 7.10 -13.90 -11.55
C PRO A 57 6.73 -15.15 -10.74
N GLN A 58 7.65 -16.08 -10.55
CA GLN A 58 7.39 -17.29 -9.77
C GLN A 58 7.22 -16.97 -8.28
N ALA A 59 8.05 -16.07 -7.73
CA ALA A 59 7.88 -15.59 -6.36
C ALA A 59 6.50 -14.95 -6.17
N ALA A 60 6.05 -14.13 -7.13
CA ALA A 60 4.72 -13.52 -7.09
C ALA A 60 3.59 -14.56 -7.03
N VAL A 61 3.68 -15.64 -7.81
CA VAL A 61 2.71 -16.77 -7.78
C VAL A 61 2.71 -17.44 -6.40
N SER A 62 3.88 -17.72 -5.85
CA SER A 62 4.02 -18.37 -4.54
C SER A 62 3.49 -17.48 -3.41
N LEU A 63 3.68 -16.15 -3.51
CA LEU A 63 3.09 -15.17 -2.60
C LEU A 63 1.56 -15.13 -2.67
N VAL A 64 0.96 -15.29 -3.87
CA VAL A 64 -0.51 -15.40 -4.00
C VAL A 64 -1.02 -16.65 -3.26
N HIS A 65 -0.31 -17.78 -3.33
CA HIS A 65 -0.69 -18.97 -2.55
C HIS A 65 -0.62 -18.73 -1.04
N ALA A 66 0.37 -17.96 -0.55
CA ALA A 66 0.52 -17.62 0.86
C ALA A 66 -0.60 -16.71 1.41
N LEU A 67 -1.41 -16.08 0.55
CA LEU A 67 -2.60 -15.31 0.99
C LEU A 67 -3.67 -16.20 1.66
N SER A 68 -3.62 -17.51 1.49
CA SER A 68 -4.53 -18.47 2.11
C SER A 68 -3.93 -19.17 3.33
N ASP A 69 -2.79 -18.71 3.85
CA ASP A 69 -2.14 -19.31 5.03
C ASP A 69 -3.05 -19.27 6.26
N SER A 70 -2.87 -20.24 7.15
CA SER A 70 -3.60 -20.29 8.41
C SER A 70 -3.23 -19.15 9.36
N ASP A 71 -1.99 -18.69 9.33
CA ASP A 71 -1.46 -17.60 10.13
C ASP A 71 -1.73 -16.23 9.49
N GLU A 72 -2.20 -15.27 10.30
CA GLU A 72 -2.55 -13.93 9.82
C GLU A 72 -1.33 -13.13 9.39
N GLN A 73 -0.20 -13.26 10.10
CA GLN A 73 1.00 -12.50 9.79
C GLN A 73 1.63 -12.97 8.49
N VAL A 74 1.61 -14.27 8.21
CA VAL A 74 2.05 -14.83 6.94
C VAL A 74 1.21 -14.26 5.79
N ARG A 75 -0.14 -14.22 5.92
CA ARG A 75 -1.02 -13.63 4.90
C ARG A 75 -0.75 -12.14 4.70
N ASN A 76 -0.57 -11.39 5.79
CA ASN A 76 -0.32 -9.95 5.73
C ASN A 76 1.03 -9.62 5.10
N ASN A 77 2.08 -10.37 5.44
CA ASN A 77 3.40 -10.20 4.79
C ASN A 77 3.34 -10.57 3.30
N ALA A 78 2.62 -11.63 2.95
CA ALA A 78 2.46 -12.03 1.55
C ALA A 78 1.78 -10.94 0.72
N VAL A 79 0.69 -10.34 1.20
CA VAL A 79 0.01 -9.26 0.45
C VAL A 79 0.88 -8.00 0.36
N ASN A 80 1.66 -7.69 1.39
CA ASN A 80 2.62 -6.57 1.35
C ASN A 80 3.74 -6.81 0.32
N ALA A 81 4.24 -8.04 0.25
CA ALA A 81 5.24 -8.43 -0.75
C ALA A 81 4.69 -8.30 -2.18
N LEU A 82 3.41 -8.58 -2.40
CA LEU A 82 2.74 -8.44 -3.70
C LEU A 82 2.65 -7.00 -4.21
N HIS A 83 2.77 -5.98 -3.37
CA HIS A 83 2.90 -4.60 -3.83
C HIS A 83 4.22 -4.33 -4.58
N ARG A 84 5.25 -5.12 -4.31
CA ARG A 84 6.57 -5.05 -4.97
C ARG A 84 6.73 -6.10 -6.07
N ASN A 85 6.06 -7.23 -5.90
CA ASN A 85 6.10 -8.39 -6.78
C ASN A 85 4.70 -8.62 -7.38
N LEU A 86 4.30 -7.78 -8.34
CA LEU A 86 2.95 -7.81 -8.92
C LEU A 86 2.68 -9.12 -9.66
N PRO A 87 1.62 -9.86 -9.29
CA PRO A 87 1.32 -11.17 -9.85
C PRO A 87 0.49 -11.06 -11.15
N PHE A 88 1.06 -10.43 -12.19
CA PHE A 88 0.39 -10.25 -13.48
C PHE A 88 -0.12 -11.58 -14.06
N GLY A 89 -1.37 -11.60 -14.51
CA GLY A 89 -2.05 -12.80 -15.02
C GLY A 89 -2.67 -13.68 -13.91
N HIS A 90 -2.57 -13.28 -12.64
CA HIS A 90 -3.14 -14.00 -11.49
C HIS A 90 -4.25 -13.21 -10.76
N GLU A 91 -4.91 -12.27 -11.45
CA GLU A 91 -5.97 -11.42 -10.90
C GLU A 91 -7.15 -12.24 -10.35
N ALA A 92 -7.49 -13.33 -11.02
CA ALA A 92 -8.54 -14.24 -10.55
C ALA A 92 -8.14 -14.95 -9.24
N ALA A 93 -6.87 -15.28 -9.06
CA ALA A 93 -6.37 -15.90 -7.84
C ALA A 93 -6.38 -14.92 -6.65
N LEU A 94 -6.08 -13.62 -6.90
CA LEU A 94 -6.24 -12.57 -5.89
C LEU A 94 -7.70 -12.42 -5.45
N MET A 95 -8.64 -12.45 -6.40
CA MET A 95 -10.07 -12.37 -6.09
C MET A 95 -10.55 -13.60 -5.34
N ALA A 96 -10.07 -14.80 -5.69
CA ALA A 96 -10.37 -16.03 -4.97
C ALA A 96 -9.82 -15.99 -3.53
N ALA A 97 -8.61 -15.46 -3.33
CA ALA A 97 -8.05 -15.25 -1.98
C ALA A 97 -8.89 -14.27 -1.15
N TRP A 98 -9.41 -13.19 -1.79
CA TRP A 98 -10.39 -12.32 -1.15
C TRP A 98 -11.62 -13.08 -0.68
N ASP A 99 -12.23 -13.85 -1.56
CA ASP A 99 -13.49 -14.57 -1.26
C ASP A 99 -13.29 -15.65 -0.19
N ALA A 100 -12.12 -16.30 -0.17
CA ALA A 100 -11.74 -17.27 0.84
C ALA A 100 -11.33 -16.64 2.19
N SER A 101 -11.07 -15.33 2.22
CA SER A 101 -10.58 -14.64 3.42
C SER A 101 -11.63 -14.63 4.53
N ARG A 102 -11.15 -14.75 5.78
CA ARG A 102 -12.01 -14.76 6.98
C ARG A 102 -12.60 -13.37 7.21
N SER A 103 -13.70 -13.31 7.96
CA SER A 103 -14.33 -12.03 8.32
C SER A 103 -13.39 -11.08 9.09
N GLY A 104 -12.37 -11.61 9.79
CA GLY A 104 -11.34 -10.84 10.50
C GLY A 104 -10.23 -10.26 9.60
N ASP A 105 -10.05 -10.76 8.38
CA ASP A 105 -8.94 -10.40 7.49
C ASP A 105 -9.16 -9.03 6.81
N SER A 106 -9.50 -8.00 7.58
CA SER A 106 -9.79 -6.66 7.05
C SER A 106 -8.58 -6.06 6.33
N TYR A 107 -7.38 -6.34 6.82
CA TYR A 107 -6.14 -5.86 6.19
C TYR A 107 -5.94 -6.48 4.81
N LEU A 108 -5.99 -7.82 4.70
CA LEU A 108 -5.88 -8.52 3.42
C LEU A 108 -6.90 -8.01 2.41
N ARG A 109 -8.17 -7.86 2.83
CA ARG A 109 -9.26 -7.33 1.99
C ARG A 109 -9.06 -5.86 1.58
N GLN A 110 -8.38 -5.07 2.39
CA GLN A 110 -7.99 -3.71 2.03
C GLN A 110 -6.89 -3.71 0.97
N GLN A 111 -5.90 -4.59 1.08
CA GLN A 111 -4.70 -4.58 0.25
C GLN A 111 -4.90 -5.19 -1.13
N ILE A 112 -5.72 -6.24 -1.27
CA ILE A 112 -5.96 -6.88 -2.57
C ILE A 112 -6.43 -5.90 -3.66
N PRO A 113 -7.42 -5.00 -3.43
CA PRO A 113 -7.80 -3.98 -4.40
C PRO A 113 -6.66 -3.04 -4.79
N LEU A 114 -5.74 -2.75 -3.86
CA LEU A 114 -4.59 -1.91 -4.15
C LEU A 114 -3.60 -2.63 -5.07
N VAL A 115 -3.33 -3.92 -4.83
CA VAL A 115 -2.50 -4.74 -5.73
C VAL A 115 -3.12 -4.79 -7.13
N LEU A 116 -4.44 -5.04 -7.24
CA LEU A 116 -5.16 -5.03 -8.51
C LEU A 116 -5.09 -3.66 -9.22
N GLY A 117 -5.16 -2.57 -8.46
CA GLY A 117 -4.99 -1.22 -8.98
C GLY A 117 -3.59 -0.99 -9.58
N LEU A 118 -2.53 -1.46 -8.92
CA LEU A 118 -1.15 -1.39 -9.43
C LEU A 118 -0.94 -2.24 -10.68
N MET A 119 -1.62 -3.39 -10.76
CA MET A 119 -1.59 -4.27 -11.93
C MET A 119 -2.35 -3.69 -13.14
N GLY A 120 -3.20 -2.67 -12.94
CA GLY A 120 -4.08 -2.17 -14.00
C GLY A 120 -5.20 -3.15 -14.37
N ALA A 121 -5.68 -3.96 -13.42
CA ALA A 121 -6.65 -5.05 -13.62
C ALA A 121 -8.07 -4.53 -13.91
N GLN A 122 -8.26 -3.91 -15.08
CA GLN A 122 -9.54 -3.29 -15.51
C GLN A 122 -10.70 -4.28 -15.57
N ASP A 123 -10.43 -5.52 -15.92
CA ASP A 123 -11.42 -6.60 -15.99
C ASP A 123 -12.01 -6.95 -14.60
N ARG A 124 -11.33 -6.57 -13.50
CA ARG A 124 -11.79 -6.78 -12.12
C ARG A 124 -12.57 -5.61 -11.53
N LEU A 125 -12.65 -4.48 -12.23
CA LEU A 125 -13.28 -3.27 -11.71
C LEU A 125 -14.75 -3.49 -11.29
N GLN A 126 -15.54 -4.21 -12.09
CA GLN A 126 -16.95 -4.46 -11.75
C GLN A 126 -17.10 -5.35 -10.51
N GLU A 127 -16.19 -6.34 -10.34
CA GLU A 127 -16.16 -7.18 -9.15
C GLU A 127 -15.81 -6.37 -7.90
N LEU A 128 -14.85 -5.44 -7.99
CA LEU A 128 -14.50 -4.53 -6.89
C LEU A 128 -15.70 -3.63 -6.52
N LYS A 129 -16.40 -3.06 -7.50
CA LYS A 129 -17.60 -2.23 -7.26
C LYS A 129 -18.72 -3.03 -6.58
N ALA A 130 -18.94 -4.27 -6.97
CA ALA A 130 -19.90 -5.15 -6.29
C ALA A 130 -19.54 -5.38 -4.82
N ARG A 131 -18.26 -5.61 -4.51
CA ARG A 131 -17.81 -5.79 -3.13
C ARG A 131 -17.89 -4.51 -2.31
N LEU A 132 -17.68 -3.34 -2.92
CA LEU A 132 -17.87 -2.05 -2.25
C LEU A 132 -19.30 -1.87 -1.72
N ALA A 133 -20.30 -2.37 -2.48
CA ALA A 133 -21.69 -2.31 -2.06
C ALA A 133 -22.03 -3.25 -0.88
N MET A 134 -21.28 -4.33 -0.70
CA MET A 134 -21.54 -5.36 0.30
C MET A 134 -20.68 -5.23 1.58
N ASP A 135 -19.46 -4.71 1.50
CA ASP A 135 -18.59 -4.60 2.68
C ASP A 135 -18.86 -3.29 3.43
N HIS A 136 -19.12 -3.41 4.73
CA HIS A 136 -19.43 -2.27 5.61
C HIS A 136 -18.22 -1.77 6.41
N ARG A 137 -17.08 -2.47 6.36
CA ARG A 137 -15.87 -2.08 7.09
C ARG A 137 -15.16 -0.95 6.36
N GLN A 138 -14.98 0.16 7.07
CA GLN A 138 -14.40 1.37 6.48
C GLN A 138 -13.03 1.12 5.85
N THR A 139 -12.15 0.39 6.53
CA THR A 139 -10.80 0.08 6.03
C THR A 139 -10.83 -0.69 4.70
N VAL A 140 -11.72 -1.67 4.57
CA VAL A 140 -11.89 -2.45 3.34
C VAL A 140 -12.46 -1.58 2.23
N ARG A 141 -13.47 -0.77 2.54
CA ARG A 141 -14.06 0.18 1.58
C ARG A 141 -13.03 1.18 1.05
N ASP A 142 -12.16 1.68 1.93
CA ASP A 142 -11.08 2.58 1.53
C ASP A 142 -10.12 1.92 0.51
N GLY A 143 -9.73 0.67 0.77
CA GLY A 143 -8.90 -0.08 -0.18
C GLY A 143 -9.59 -0.27 -1.53
N ILE A 144 -10.89 -0.64 -1.53
CA ILE A 144 -11.67 -0.81 -2.77
C ILE A 144 -11.78 0.51 -3.53
N ILE A 145 -12.18 1.59 -2.85
CA ILE A 145 -12.31 2.93 -3.45
C ILE A 145 -10.99 3.35 -4.07
N THR A 146 -9.89 3.17 -3.33
CA THR A 146 -8.56 3.58 -3.78
C THR A 146 -8.07 2.74 -4.96
N GLY A 147 -8.22 1.41 -4.91
CA GLY A 147 -7.87 0.52 -6.01
C GLY A 147 -8.68 0.81 -7.28
N ALA A 148 -9.99 0.98 -7.15
CA ALA A 148 -10.86 1.35 -8.27
C ALA A 148 -10.54 2.74 -8.84
N ALA A 149 -10.22 3.72 -7.98
CA ALA A 149 -9.78 5.05 -8.41
C ALA A 149 -8.46 4.99 -9.19
N LYS A 150 -7.53 4.12 -8.79
CA LYS A 150 -6.27 3.83 -9.50
C LYS A 150 -6.53 3.24 -10.87
N LEU A 151 -7.52 2.36 -10.99
CA LEU A 151 -8.01 1.81 -12.25
C LEU A 151 -8.74 2.83 -13.14
N GLY A 152 -8.96 4.06 -12.69
CA GLY A 152 -9.56 5.14 -13.48
C GLY A 152 -11.07 5.26 -13.33
N ASP A 153 -11.71 4.55 -12.40
CA ASP A 153 -13.17 4.67 -12.16
C ASP A 153 -13.51 6.06 -11.61
N ARG A 154 -14.38 6.79 -12.33
CA ARG A 154 -14.76 8.17 -11.97
C ARG A 154 -15.54 8.25 -10.67
N ASP A 155 -16.42 7.29 -10.43
CA ASP A 155 -17.21 7.26 -9.19
C ASP A 155 -16.30 7.06 -8.00
N ALA A 156 -15.35 6.13 -8.11
CA ALA A 156 -14.36 5.86 -7.07
C ALA A 156 -13.44 7.08 -6.82
N ARG A 157 -13.01 7.79 -7.86
CA ARG A 157 -12.26 9.06 -7.72
C ARG A 157 -13.06 10.11 -6.98
N THR A 158 -14.34 10.25 -7.30
CA THR A 158 -15.26 11.17 -6.61
C THR A 158 -15.43 10.77 -5.15
N MET A 159 -15.63 9.48 -4.85
CA MET A 159 -15.73 8.96 -3.49
C MET A 159 -14.43 9.20 -2.70
N PHE A 160 -13.27 9.00 -3.32
CA PHE A 160 -11.98 9.28 -2.67
C PHE A 160 -11.83 10.76 -2.31
N GLY A 161 -12.21 11.66 -3.22
CA GLY A 161 -12.27 13.10 -2.94
C GLY A 161 -13.20 13.43 -1.77
N GLN A 162 -14.32 12.72 -1.63
CA GLN A 162 -15.23 12.88 -0.48
C GLN A 162 -14.57 12.40 0.82
N LEU A 163 -13.88 11.24 0.80
CA LEU A 163 -13.13 10.76 1.97
C LEU A 163 -12.12 11.82 2.47
N LEU A 164 -11.39 12.46 1.56
CA LEU A 164 -10.44 13.54 1.91
C LEU A 164 -11.15 14.78 2.50
N ARG A 165 -12.33 15.14 1.97
CA ARG A 165 -13.11 16.28 2.50
C ARG A 165 -13.59 16.03 3.93
N ASP A 166 -14.01 14.81 4.23
CA ASP A 166 -14.63 14.45 5.50
C ASP A 166 -13.63 14.06 6.60
N ALA A 167 -12.46 13.57 6.20
CA ALA A 167 -11.42 13.15 7.13
C ALA A 167 -10.90 14.30 8.00
N ARG A 168 -10.52 14.00 9.24
CA ARG A 168 -9.87 14.91 10.20
C ARG A 168 -8.81 14.18 11.00
N GLY A 169 -7.78 14.92 11.41
CA GLY A 169 -6.75 14.43 12.31
C GLY A 169 -6.06 13.16 11.80
N LYS A 170 -5.98 12.16 12.66
CA LYS A 170 -5.35 10.86 12.32
C LYS A 170 -5.92 10.24 11.03
N ARG A 171 -7.23 10.39 10.80
CA ARG A 171 -7.87 9.85 9.61
C ARG A 171 -7.33 10.50 8.32
N THR A 172 -7.05 11.80 8.36
CA THR A 172 -6.38 12.48 7.24
C THR A 172 -5.00 11.87 6.97
N ALA A 173 -4.20 11.61 8.02
CA ALA A 173 -2.90 10.98 7.87
C ALA A 173 -2.98 9.58 7.24
N GLU A 174 -3.94 8.77 7.64
CA GLU A 174 -4.20 7.45 7.04
C GLU A 174 -4.53 7.57 5.54
N LEU A 175 -5.34 8.54 5.14
CA LEU A 175 -5.69 8.76 3.74
C LEU A 175 -4.50 9.30 2.91
N MET A 176 -3.53 9.99 3.53
CA MET A 176 -2.32 10.41 2.81
C MET A 176 -1.49 9.21 2.32
N GLU A 177 -1.52 8.06 3.00
CA GLU A 177 -0.88 6.84 2.50
C GLU A 177 -1.54 6.36 1.19
N PHE A 178 -2.87 6.48 1.06
CA PHE A 178 -3.55 6.20 -0.21
C PHE A 178 -3.29 7.26 -1.27
N VAL A 179 -3.10 8.54 -0.89
CA VAL A 179 -2.64 9.59 -1.83
C VAL A 179 -1.25 9.25 -2.37
N LYS A 180 -0.34 8.77 -1.52
CA LYS A 180 0.98 8.28 -1.94
C LYS A 180 0.87 7.11 -2.92
N TYR A 181 0.00 6.17 -2.63
CA TYR A 181 -0.26 5.02 -3.50
C TYR A 181 -0.81 5.45 -4.87
N LEU A 182 -1.81 6.32 -4.89
CA LEU A 182 -2.42 6.81 -6.13
C LEU A 182 -1.39 7.52 -7.00
N ASN A 183 -0.62 8.45 -6.45
CA ASN A 183 0.47 9.15 -7.12
C ASN A 183 0.10 9.69 -8.53
N GLU A 184 -1.08 10.29 -8.65
CA GLU A 184 -1.62 10.77 -9.92
C GLU A 184 -2.08 12.24 -9.84
N PRO A 185 -1.90 13.04 -10.91
CA PRO A 185 -2.21 14.48 -10.89
C PRO A 185 -3.67 14.82 -10.52
N TRP A 186 -4.64 13.96 -10.86
CA TRP A 186 -6.07 14.20 -10.56
C TRP A 186 -6.36 14.26 -9.05
N VAL A 187 -5.45 13.75 -8.20
CA VAL A 187 -5.60 13.81 -6.74
C VAL A 187 -5.31 15.22 -6.21
N ILE A 188 -4.47 16.00 -6.89
CA ILE A 188 -4.05 17.32 -6.42
C ILE A 188 -5.23 18.23 -6.09
N PRO A 189 -6.22 18.46 -6.97
CA PRO A 189 -7.38 19.30 -6.63
C PRO A 189 -8.24 18.73 -5.51
N GLN A 190 -8.20 17.42 -5.25
CA GLN A 190 -8.90 16.81 -4.13
C GLN A 190 -8.26 17.14 -2.77
N LEU A 191 -6.99 17.58 -2.75
CA LEU A 191 -6.26 17.99 -1.55
C LEU A 191 -6.56 19.45 -1.15
N VAL A 192 -7.22 20.25 -1.99
CA VAL A 192 -7.56 21.66 -1.69
C VAL A 192 -8.24 21.83 -0.33
N PRO A 193 -9.27 21.06 0.04
CA PRO A 193 -9.89 21.19 1.36
C PRO A 193 -8.95 20.83 2.53
N VAL A 194 -7.99 19.92 2.31
CA VAL A 194 -7.02 19.51 3.34
C VAL A 194 -5.93 20.57 3.52
N LEU A 195 -5.47 21.20 2.44
CA LEU A 195 -4.51 22.30 2.45
C LEU A 195 -4.99 23.51 3.28
N GLN A 196 -6.30 23.68 3.44
CA GLN A 196 -6.91 24.76 4.21
C GLN A 196 -7.01 24.50 5.72
N ARG A 197 -6.61 23.30 6.20
CA ARG A 197 -6.80 22.87 7.58
C ARG A 197 -5.50 22.87 8.35
N LYS A 198 -5.53 23.50 9.51
CA LYS A 198 -4.40 23.59 10.44
C LYS A 198 -4.51 22.62 11.62
N ASP A 199 -5.51 21.73 11.59
CA ASP A 199 -5.70 20.73 12.62
C ASP A 199 -4.51 19.76 12.67
N VAL A 200 -4.22 19.26 13.88
CA VAL A 200 -3.15 18.28 14.09
C VAL A 200 -3.56 16.94 13.50
N ALA A 201 -2.77 16.44 12.56
CA ALA A 201 -2.95 15.12 11.95
C ALA A 201 -2.13 14.05 12.66
N VAL A 202 -0.86 14.35 12.94
CA VAL A 202 0.10 13.40 13.56
C VAL A 202 1.01 14.14 14.50
N VAL A 203 1.34 13.49 15.61
CA VAL A 203 2.45 13.86 16.49
C VAL A 203 3.54 12.81 16.33
N LEU A 204 4.67 13.19 15.77
CA LEU A 204 5.84 12.31 15.63
C LEU A 204 6.73 12.53 16.86
N SER A 205 6.68 11.59 17.81
CA SER A 205 7.53 11.63 18.99
C SER A 205 8.95 11.15 18.61
N THR A 206 9.93 12.01 18.79
CA THR A 206 11.35 11.66 18.72
C THR A 206 11.95 11.68 20.11
N HIS A 207 13.13 11.06 20.30
CA HIS A 207 13.82 11.05 21.60
C HIS A 207 14.20 12.46 22.12
N ILE A 208 14.07 13.50 21.28
CA ILE A 208 14.51 14.86 21.60
C ILE A 208 13.34 15.84 21.62
N ASN A 209 12.40 15.75 20.66
CA ASN A 209 11.25 16.67 20.54
C ASN A 209 10.08 16.01 19.83
N ASP A 210 8.86 16.40 20.19
CA ASP A 210 7.67 16.05 19.41
C ASP A 210 7.54 16.97 18.20
N VAL A 211 7.40 16.40 17.02
CA VAL A 211 7.08 17.13 15.80
C VAL A 211 5.59 16.99 15.52
N ILE A 212 4.88 18.11 15.62
CA ILE A 212 3.46 18.18 15.28
C ILE A 212 3.32 18.43 13.78
N ARG A 213 2.60 17.56 13.08
CA ARG A 213 2.24 17.72 11.67
C ARG A 213 0.77 18.06 11.56
N ARG A 214 0.47 19.16 10.88
CA ARG A 214 -0.90 19.58 10.56
C ARG A 214 -1.40 18.89 9.28
N GLU A 215 -2.70 18.86 9.08
CA GLU A 215 -3.29 18.29 7.86
C GLU A 215 -2.76 18.99 6.60
N CYS A 216 -2.65 20.33 6.61
CA CYS A 216 -2.07 21.10 5.50
C CYS A 216 -0.60 20.76 5.22
N ASP A 217 0.20 20.41 6.23
CA ASP A 217 1.60 20.03 6.03
C ASP A 217 1.69 18.71 5.26
N LEU A 218 0.86 17.72 5.62
CA LEU A 218 0.80 16.43 4.93
C LEU A 218 0.33 16.59 3.48
N ALA A 219 -0.71 17.39 3.26
CA ALA A 219 -1.23 17.66 1.92
C ALA A 219 -0.21 18.42 1.06
N THR A 220 0.57 19.34 1.65
CA THR A 220 1.64 20.06 0.96
C THR A 220 2.71 19.08 0.46
N ASP A 221 3.20 18.17 1.31
CA ASP A 221 4.16 17.14 0.91
C ASP A 221 3.67 16.36 -0.32
N GLU A 222 2.40 15.96 -0.31
CA GLU A 222 1.84 15.16 -1.39
C GLU A 222 1.70 15.95 -2.71
N VAL A 223 1.28 17.21 -2.64
CA VAL A 223 1.23 18.07 -3.84
C VAL A 223 2.63 18.29 -4.41
N LEU A 224 3.63 18.57 -3.56
CA LEU A 224 5.02 18.74 -4.01
C LEU A 224 5.53 17.48 -4.69
N ARG A 225 5.22 16.31 -4.13
CA ARG A 225 5.65 15.01 -4.65
C ARG A 225 4.98 14.66 -5.99
N ILE A 226 3.67 14.86 -6.09
CA ILE A 226 2.88 14.46 -7.27
C ILE A 226 3.08 15.42 -8.45
N SER A 227 3.10 16.75 -8.18
CA SER A 227 3.12 17.76 -9.23
C SER A 227 4.42 17.80 -10.01
N LYS A 228 5.55 17.44 -9.37
CA LYS A 228 6.92 17.59 -9.91
C LYS A 228 7.24 19.02 -10.34
N VAL A 229 6.46 20.00 -9.91
CA VAL A 229 6.65 21.42 -10.19
C VAL A 229 7.64 22.01 -9.17
N ARG A 230 8.46 22.95 -9.61
CA ARG A 230 9.37 23.68 -8.73
C ARG A 230 8.62 24.84 -8.08
N PHE A 231 8.53 24.80 -6.76
CA PHE A 231 7.98 25.88 -5.92
C PHE A 231 9.10 26.83 -5.45
N SER A 232 8.72 27.96 -4.87
CA SER A 232 9.69 28.96 -4.36
C SER A 232 10.47 28.49 -3.13
N PHE A 233 10.13 27.34 -2.58
CA PHE A 233 10.73 26.75 -1.38
C PHE A 233 11.04 25.26 -1.59
N ALA A 234 11.91 24.71 -0.73
CA ALA A 234 12.21 23.29 -0.73
C ALA A 234 11.19 22.48 0.07
N ALA A 235 10.96 21.24 -0.33
CA ALA A 235 10.18 20.29 0.46
C ALA A 235 10.80 20.11 1.86
N ASN A 236 9.95 20.04 2.87
CA ASN A 236 10.32 19.81 4.27
C ASN A 236 9.53 18.62 4.87
N PRO A 237 9.73 17.41 4.31
CA PRO A 237 9.03 16.24 4.83
C PRO A 237 9.42 16.00 6.29
N GLY A 238 8.42 15.92 7.16
CA GLY A 238 8.63 15.79 8.60
C GLY A 238 8.56 17.10 9.39
N GLY A 239 8.58 18.28 8.74
CA GLY A 239 8.43 19.58 9.39
C GLY A 239 7.09 20.26 9.13
N GLN A 240 6.94 21.50 9.60
CA GLN A 240 5.79 22.36 9.27
C GLN A 240 6.17 23.35 8.16
N TYR A 241 5.21 23.65 7.29
CA TYR A 241 5.34 24.68 6.28
C TYR A 241 4.80 26.02 6.80
N LYS A 242 5.37 27.13 6.32
CA LYS A 242 4.86 28.49 6.58
C LYS A 242 3.56 28.71 5.81
N ASP A 243 2.73 29.64 6.29
CA ASP A 243 1.45 29.95 5.65
C ASP A 243 1.63 30.42 4.18
N GLU A 244 2.69 31.18 3.88
CA GLU A 244 2.99 31.61 2.52
C GLU A 244 3.28 30.44 1.58
N GLN A 245 4.01 29.43 2.08
CA GLN A 245 4.34 28.22 1.34
C GLN A 245 3.07 27.37 1.07
N ILE A 246 2.23 27.18 2.09
CA ILE A 246 0.94 26.48 1.95
C ILE A 246 0.04 27.23 0.95
N ASN A 247 -0.02 28.57 1.02
CA ASN A 247 -0.83 29.39 0.11
C ASN A 247 -0.33 29.34 -1.35
N GLU A 248 0.98 29.20 -1.57
CA GLU A 248 1.52 28.96 -2.91
C GLU A 248 1.05 27.63 -3.48
N VAL A 249 1.14 26.54 -2.68
CA VAL A 249 0.69 25.22 -3.06
C VAL A 249 -0.83 25.16 -3.26
N LEU A 250 -1.59 25.84 -2.41
CA LEU A 250 -3.05 25.91 -2.52
C LEU A 250 -3.48 26.58 -3.84
N ARG A 251 -2.87 27.71 -4.19
CA ARG A 251 -3.15 28.38 -5.47
C ARG A 251 -2.85 27.46 -6.65
N PHE A 252 -1.71 26.77 -6.62
CA PHE A 252 -1.39 25.78 -7.65
C PHE A 252 -2.43 24.67 -7.72
N ALA A 253 -2.80 24.07 -6.57
CA ALA A 253 -3.76 22.97 -6.53
C ALA A 253 -5.15 23.36 -7.08
N GLN A 254 -5.58 24.61 -6.84
CA GLN A 254 -6.84 25.15 -7.34
C GLN A 254 -6.88 25.32 -8.87
N THR A 255 -5.73 25.42 -9.54
CA THR A 255 -5.66 25.55 -11.00
C THR A 255 -5.64 24.21 -11.72
N GLN A 256 -5.49 23.10 -10.99
CA GLN A 256 -5.41 21.79 -11.60
C GLN A 256 -6.80 21.28 -12.03
N PRO A 257 -6.89 20.54 -13.16
CA PRO A 257 -8.16 19.99 -13.60
C PRO A 257 -8.67 18.96 -12.59
N GLY A 258 -9.96 19.05 -12.27
CA GLY A 258 -10.65 18.07 -11.44
C GLY A 258 -10.89 16.73 -12.14
N VAL A 259 -11.60 15.82 -11.46
CA VAL A 259 -11.99 14.49 -11.98
C VAL A 259 -13.00 14.62 -13.11
#